data_1d2c048555d1e3542a85825834285111
#
_entry.id   1d2c048555d1e3542a85825834285111
#
_cell.length_a   1.000
_cell.length_b   1.000
_cell.length_c   1.000
_cell.angle_alpha   90.00
_cell.angle_beta   90.00
_cell.angle_gamma   90.00
#
_symmetry.space_group_name_H-M   'P 1'
#
loop_
_entity.id
_entity.type
_entity.pdbx_description
1 polymer ?
#
loop_
_entity_poly.entity_id
_entity_poly.type
_entity_poly.pdbx_seq_one_letter_code
_entity_poly.pdbx_strand_id
1 'polypeptide(L)'
;MMQMQNVDVVIVGGGMVGLGLAAALKNSALTIAIVEGQLPDTQLGEAPDNRVSALSLASQRILQGVGAWDGIVARRLQAYDSMAVWEQDSFGHIGFDAASLRQPALGHIVENRVIQLALLDAIAGANNISLLTPARAASLQSSAAGALLLLEDGRALSARVVVAADGAHSWVRRQADIPLTSWDY
;
A
#
# COMPACT_ATOMS: atom_id res chain seq x y z
N MET A 1 6.10 18.55 26.57
CA MET A 1 5.48 19.37 25.48
C MET A 1 5.01 18.43 24.37
N MET A 2 3.78 18.58 23.91
CA MET A 2 3.29 17.82 22.75
C MET A 2 4.04 18.28 21.51
N GLN A 3 4.73 17.38 20.83
CA GLN A 3 5.46 17.69 19.61
C GLN A 3 4.48 17.64 18.44
N MET A 4 4.14 18.79 17.87
CA MET A 4 3.24 18.91 16.72
C MET A 4 4.06 19.08 15.44
N GLN A 5 3.79 18.24 14.44
CA GLN A 5 4.35 18.33 13.10
C GLN A 5 3.24 18.73 12.12
N ASN A 6 3.50 19.72 11.27
CA ASN A 6 2.61 20.10 10.20
C ASN A 6 3.08 19.45 8.89
N VAL A 7 2.15 18.81 8.19
CA VAL A 7 2.39 18.18 6.89
C VAL A 7 1.22 18.44 5.94
N ASP A 8 1.40 18.24 4.64
CA ASP A 8 0.29 18.32 3.69
C ASP A 8 -0.56 17.05 3.72
N VAL A 9 0.10 15.89 3.80
CA VAL A 9 -0.56 14.58 3.73
C VAL A 9 -0.07 13.68 4.86
N VAL A 10 -1.01 13.09 5.60
CA VAL A 10 -0.74 11.96 6.48
C VAL A 10 -1.30 10.69 5.84
N ILE A 11 -0.48 9.66 5.73
CA ILE A 11 -0.89 8.34 5.27
C ILE A 11 -0.86 7.41 6.48
N VAL A 12 -2.00 6.88 6.87
CA VAL A 12 -2.10 5.88 7.94
C VAL A 12 -2.07 4.50 7.31
N GLY A 13 -0.99 3.77 7.60
CA GLY A 13 -0.67 2.46 7.05
C GLY A 13 0.50 2.47 6.07
N GLY A 14 1.58 1.78 6.44
CA GLY A 14 2.78 1.54 5.63
C GLY A 14 2.74 0.22 4.85
N GLY A 15 1.53 -0.21 4.45
CA GLY A 15 1.34 -1.34 3.54
C GLY A 15 1.60 -0.95 2.07
N MET A 16 1.38 -1.89 1.15
CA MET A 16 1.61 -1.67 -0.30
C MET A 16 0.89 -0.43 -0.84
N VAL A 17 -0.33 -0.16 -0.37
CA VAL A 17 -1.16 0.96 -0.85
C VAL A 17 -0.60 2.29 -0.34
N GLY A 18 -0.35 2.39 0.97
CA GLY A 18 0.19 3.61 1.58
C GLY A 18 1.58 3.97 1.08
N LEU A 19 2.48 2.98 0.99
CA LEU A 19 3.82 3.17 0.45
C LEU A 19 3.78 3.47 -1.06
N GLY A 20 2.86 2.85 -1.81
CA GLY A 20 2.67 3.14 -3.24
C GLY A 20 2.26 4.59 -3.49
N LEU A 21 1.33 5.12 -2.68
CA LEU A 21 0.94 6.52 -2.72
C LEU A 21 2.11 7.44 -2.35
N ALA A 22 2.82 7.12 -1.27
CA ALA A 22 3.99 7.91 -0.85
C ALA A 22 5.05 7.94 -1.96
N ALA A 23 5.34 6.80 -2.58
CA ALA A 23 6.30 6.72 -3.69
C ALA A 23 5.86 7.53 -4.92
N ALA A 24 4.54 7.57 -5.20
CA ALA A 24 4.00 8.42 -6.27
C ALA A 24 4.15 9.92 -5.99
N LEU A 25 4.15 10.31 -4.72
CA LEU A 25 4.26 11.71 -4.28
C LEU A 25 5.70 12.13 -3.92
N LYS A 26 6.69 11.24 -3.97
CA LYS A 26 8.07 11.52 -3.50
C LYS A 26 8.77 12.69 -4.17
N ASN A 27 8.39 13.01 -5.40
CA ASN A 27 8.97 14.11 -6.17
C ASN A 27 8.06 15.36 -6.19
N SER A 28 6.99 15.37 -5.38
CA SER A 28 6.10 16.54 -5.28
C SER A 28 6.63 17.54 -4.26
N ALA A 29 6.04 18.75 -4.26
CA ALA A 29 6.29 19.77 -3.24
C ALA A 29 5.53 19.50 -1.93
N LEU A 30 4.75 18.41 -1.83
CA LEU A 30 3.97 18.07 -0.65
C LEU A 30 4.85 17.44 0.42
N THR A 31 4.64 17.83 1.66
CA THR A 31 5.23 17.16 2.83
C THR A 31 4.32 16.01 3.30
N ILE A 32 4.90 14.84 3.52
CA ILE A 32 4.17 13.59 3.74
C ILE A 32 4.66 12.93 5.01
N ALA A 33 3.75 12.50 5.87
CA ALA A 33 4.05 11.62 6.99
C ALA A 33 3.31 10.28 6.82
N ILE A 34 4.05 9.17 6.93
CA ILE A 34 3.49 7.81 6.95
C ILE A 34 3.49 7.34 8.39
N VAL A 35 2.35 6.89 8.90
CA VAL A 35 2.21 6.32 10.24
C VAL A 35 2.04 4.81 10.10
N GLU A 36 3.01 4.05 10.64
CA GLU A 36 3.02 2.58 10.52
C GLU A 36 3.39 1.93 11.86
N GLY A 37 2.58 0.97 12.27
CA GLY A 37 2.81 0.26 13.53
C GLY A 37 3.97 -0.72 13.49
N GLN A 38 4.21 -1.35 12.34
CA GLN A 38 5.26 -2.36 12.20
C GLN A 38 5.69 -2.53 10.75
N LEU A 39 6.97 -2.36 10.50
CA LEU A 39 7.56 -2.66 9.20
C LEU A 39 7.68 -4.17 8.97
N PRO A 40 7.70 -4.62 7.70
CA PRO A 40 7.93 -6.01 7.39
C PRO A 40 9.35 -6.44 7.74
N ASP A 41 9.53 -7.74 8.01
CA ASP A 41 10.86 -8.32 8.10
C ASP A 41 11.58 -8.18 6.75
N THR A 42 12.81 -7.70 6.78
CA THR A 42 13.64 -7.51 5.59
C THR A 42 14.23 -8.80 5.05
N GLN A 43 14.32 -9.85 5.88
CA GLN A 43 14.86 -11.14 5.48
C GLN A 43 13.77 -11.98 4.82
N LEU A 44 13.95 -12.28 3.54
CA LEU A 44 13.10 -13.21 2.81
C LEU A 44 13.63 -14.63 3.05
N GLY A 45 12.76 -15.53 3.50
CA GLY A 45 13.09 -16.95 3.59
C GLY A 45 13.30 -17.60 2.20
N GLU A 46 13.82 -18.83 2.17
CA GLU A 46 13.96 -19.60 0.92
C GLU A 46 12.59 -19.91 0.30
N ALA A 47 11.63 -20.33 1.11
CA ALA A 47 10.26 -20.57 0.66
C ALA A 47 9.49 -19.25 0.49
N PRO A 48 8.66 -19.14 -0.57
CA PRO A 48 7.77 -18.01 -0.75
C PRO A 48 6.75 -17.88 0.40
N ASP A 49 6.37 -16.64 0.72
CA ASP A 49 5.27 -16.34 1.64
C ASP A 49 3.92 -16.74 1.03
N ASN A 50 2.97 -17.15 1.86
CA ASN A 50 1.62 -17.48 1.42
C ASN A 50 0.80 -16.23 1.02
N ARG A 51 1.21 -15.05 1.47
CA ARG A 51 0.58 -13.78 1.11
C ARG A 51 1.17 -13.24 -0.19
N VAL A 52 0.49 -13.54 -1.28
CA VAL A 52 0.88 -13.10 -2.63
C VAL A 52 -0.20 -12.25 -3.26
N SER A 53 0.17 -11.44 -4.23
CA SER A 53 -0.72 -10.67 -5.10
C SER A 53 -0.43 -11.00 -6.56
N ALA A 54 -1.50 -11.20 -7.33
CA ALA A 54 -1.44 -11.26 -8.78
C ALA A 54 -1.43 -9.82 -9.33
N LEU A 55 -0.26 -9.32 -9.68
CA LEU A 55 -0.09 -8.00 -10.26
C LEU A 55 -0.41 -8.05 -11.74
N SER A 56 -1.36 -7.23 -12.19
CA SER A 56 -1.61 -7.00 -13.62
C SER A 56 -0.47 -6.20 -14.27
N LEU A 57 -0.41 -6.20 -15.60
CA LEU A 57 0.52 -5.33 -16.34
C LEU A 57 0.31 -3.83 -16.05
N ALA A 58 -0.92 -3.42 -15.70
CA ALA A 58 -1.19 -2.04 -15.27
C ALA A 58 -0.54 -1.73 -13.92
N SER A 59 -0.67 -2.63 -12.93
CA SER A 59 -0.01 -2.51 -11.64
C SER A 59 1.52 -2.50 -11.77
N GLN A 60 2.06 -3.35 -12.66
CA GLN A 60 3.48 -3.34 -12.99
C GLN A 60 3.95 -1.96 -13.48
N ARG A 61 3.21 -1.35 -14.41
CA ARG A 61 3.55 -0.01 -14.94
C ARG A 61 3.53 1.07 -13.86
N ILE A 62 2.57 1.00 -12.93
CA ILE A 62 2.53 1.89 -11.77
C ILE A 62 3.79 1.71 -10.92
N LEU A 63 4.14 0.47 -10.58
CA LEU A 63 5.33 0.15 -9.78
C LEU A 63 6.64 0.55 -10.49
N GLN A 64 6.69 0.45 -11.83
CA GLN A 64 7.79 0.99 -12.63
C GLN A 64 7.84 2.52 -12.53
N GLY A 65 6.71 3.20 -12.68
CA GLY A 65 6.62 4.66 -12.61
C GLY A 65 7.04 5.26 -11.28
N VAL A 66 6.80 4.54 -10.17
CA VAL A 66 7.24 4.97 -8.83
C VAL A 66 8.64 4.48 -8.47
N GLY A 67 9.30 3.68 -9.32
CA GLY A 67 10.67 3.19 -9.13
C GLY A 67 10.80 2.00 -8.18
N ALA A 68 9.72 1.24 -7.97
CA ALA A 68 9.75 0.06 -7.10
C ALA A 68 9.94 -1.26 -7.86
N TRP A 69 9.70 -1.28 -9.19
CA TRP A 69 9.66 -2.51 -9.97
C TRP A 69 10.99 -3.26 -9.99
N ASP A 70 12.10 -2.57 -10.19
CA ASP A 70 13.43 -3.18 -10.24
C ASP A 70 13.78 -3.85 -8.89
N GLY A 71 13.35 -3.25 -7.78
CA GLY A 71 13.48 -3.83 -6.45
C GLY A 71 12.65 -5.10 -6.24
N ILE A 72 11.51 -5.23 -6.93
CA ILE A 72 10.71 -6.45 -6.96
C ILE A 72 11.43 -7.53 -7.77
N VAL A 73 11.87 -7.19 -8.98
CA VAL A 73 12.60 -8.11 -9.87
C VAL A 73 13.88 -8.63 -9.21
N ALA A 74 14.64 -7.76 -8.55
CA ALA A 74 15.87 -8.13 -7.86
C ALA A 74 15.65 -9.09 -6.68
N ARG A 75 14.44 -9.14 -6.13
CA ARG A 75 14.07 -10.10 -5.08
C ARG A 75 13.53 -11.39 -5.69
N ARG A 76 12.24 -11.44 -5.97
CA ARG A 76 11.63 -12.57 -6.69
C ARG A 76 10.20 -12.23 -7.15
N LEU A 77 9.81 -12.80 -8.27
CA LEU A 77 8.46 -12.80 -8.81
C LEU A 77 8.28 -14.01 -9.74
N GLN A 78 7.04 -14.33 -10.06
CA GLN A 78 6.70 -15.37 -11.04
C GLN A 78 5.70 -14.80 -12.05
N ALA A 79 6.07 -14.78 -13.32
CA ALA A 79 5.14 -14.45 -14.38
C ALA A 79 4.06 -15.54 -14.51
N TYR A 80 2.82 -15.14 -14.85
CA TYR A 80 1.76 -16.07 -15.24
C TYR A 80 1.19 -15.66 -16.62
N ASP A 81 0.96 -16.63 -17.47
CA ASP A 81 0.52 -16.46 -18.85
C ASP A 81 -0.94 -16.87 -19.08
N SER A 82 -1.52 -17.58 -18.14
CA SER A 82 -2.90 -18.04 -18.21
C SER A 82 -3.60 -17.92 -16.87
N MET A 83 -4.93 -17.73 -16.92
CA MET A 83 -5.81 -17.71 -15.76
C MET A 83 -7.12 -18.38 -16.11
N ALA A 84 -7.56 -19.31 -15.30
CA ALA A 84 -8.86 -19.94 -15.41
C ALA A 84 -9.67 -19.68 -14.15
N VAL A 85 -10.91 -19.27 -14.32
CA VAL A 85 -11.88 -19.06 -13.23
C VAL A 85 -13.13 -19.87 -13.54
N TRP A 86 -13.61 -20.61 -12.59
CA TRP A 86 -14.82 -21.42 -12.72
C TRP A 86 -15.71 -21.28 -11.50
N GLU A 87 -16.99 -21.48 -11.70
CA GLU A 87 -17.98 -21.50 -10.64
C GLU A 87 -18.06 -22.92 -10.07
N GLN A 88 -18.07 -23.06 -8.74
CA GLN A 88 -18.08 -24.36 -8.08
C GLN A 88 -19.35 -25.16 -8.38
N ASP A 89 -20.50 -24.49 -8.38
CA ASP A 89 -21.83 -25.11 -8.43
C ASP A 89 -22.52 -24.93 -9.79
N SER A 90 -21.81 -24.49 -10.82
CA SER A 90 -22.34 -24.28 -12.17
C SER A 90 -21.34 -24.62 -13.26
N PHE A 91 -21.77 -24.54 -14.54
CA PHE A 91 -20.92 -24.73 -15.72
C PHE A 91 -20.16 -23.44 -16.10
N GLY A 92 -20.25 -22.38 -15.30
CA GLY A 92 -19.58 -21.12 -15.56
C GLY A 92 -18.07 -21.28 -15.56
N HIS A 93 -17.43 -20.95 -16.68
CA HIS A 93 -15.99 -20.99 -16.85
C HIS A 93 -15.53 -19.82 -17.71
N ILE A 94 -14.47 -19.14 -17.28
CA ILE A 94 -13.81 -18.11 -18.07
C ILE A 94 -12.30 -18.32 -18.02
N GLY A 95 -11.65 -18.24 -19.18
CA GLY A 95 -10.21 -18.36 -19.33
C GLY A 95 -9.60 -17.10 -19.95
N PHE A 96 -8.42 -16.76 -19.50
CA PHE A 96 -7.60 -15.71 -20.06
C PHE A 96 -6.24 -16.30 -20.45
N ASP A 97 -5.72 -15.88 -21.59
CA ASP A 97 -4.45 -16.35 -22.14
C ASP A 97 -3.66 -15.16 -22.70
N ALA A 98 -2.39 -15.04 -22.32
CA ALA A 98 -1.53 -13.94 -22.71
C ALA A 98 -1.26 -13.91 -24.23
N ALA A 99 -1.17 -15.09 -24.85
CA ALA A 99 -0.93 -15.20 -26.28
C ALA A 99 -2.11 -14.62 -27.10
N SER A 100 -3.35 -14.79 -26.61
CA SER A 100 -4.54 -14.21 -27.24
C SER A 100 -4.50 -12.68 -27.23
N LEU A 101 -3.84 -12.09 -26.23
CA LEU A 101 -3.63 -10.65 -26.07
C LEU A 101 -2.31 -10.16 -26.71
N ARG A 102 -1.54 -11.05 -27.31
CA ARG A 102 -0.18 -10.78 -27.84
C ARG A 102 0.74 -10.18 -26.79
N GLN A 103 0.63 -10.65 -25.54
CA GLN A 103 1.45 -10.25 -24.43
C GLN A 103 2.34 -11.42 -23.99
N PRO A 104 3.54 -11.18 -23.44
CA PRO A 104 4.41 -12.23 -22.91
C PRO A 104 3.87 -12.87 -21.63
N ALA A 105 3.02 -12.16 -20.90
CA ALA A 105 2.39 -12.60 -19.66
C ALA A 105 1.10 -11.80 -19.42
N LEU A 106 0.19 -12.33 -18.61
CA LEU A 106 -0.96 -11.59 -18.09
C LEU A 106 -0.54 -10.69 -16.92
N GLY A 107 0.48 -11.09 -16.20
CA GLY A 107 1.01 -10.38 -15.05
C GLY A 107 2.01 -11.20 -14.26
N HIS A 108 2.16 -10.86 -12.97
CA HIS A 108 3.17 -11.49 -12.10
C HIS A 108 2.57 -11.79 -10.72
N ILE A 109 2.85 -12.99 -10.21
CA ILE A 109 2.60 -13.33 -8.82
C ILE A 109 3.79 -12.84 -8.00
N VAL A 110 3.53 -12.01 -7.00
CA VAL A 110 4.56 -11.39 -6.15
C VAL A 110 4.12 -11.47 -4.70
N GLU A 111 5.04 -11.80 -3.80
CA GLU A 111 4.77 -11.74 -2.37
C GLU A 111 4.50 -10.29 -1.93
N ASN A 112 3.48 -10.11 -1.10
CA ASN A 112 3.11 -8.77 -0.60
C ASN A 112 4.27 -8.09 0.12
N ARG A 113 5.07 -8.87 0.87
CA ARG A 113 6.28 -8.39 1.54
C ARG A 113 7.35 -7.91 0.55
N VAL A 114 7.55 -8.60 -0.56
CA VAL A 114 8.49 -8.17 -1.62
C VAL A 114 8.07 -6.82 -2.20
N ILE A 115 6.78 -6.63 -2.47
CA ILE A 115 6.25 -5.35 -2.97
C ILE A 115 6.47 -4.24 -1.92
N GLN A 116 6.18 -4.53 -0.66
CA GLN A 116 6.32 -3.57 0.44
C GLN A 116 7.78 -3.14 0.63
N LEU A 117 8.73 -4.10 0.64
CA LEU A 117 10.16 -3.81 0.75
C LEU A 117 10.67 -2.97 -0.43
N ALA A 118 10.27 -3.30 -1.66
CA ALA A 118 10.66 -2.54 -2.83
C ALA A 118 10.10 -1.10 -2.83
N LEU A 119 8.90 -0.90 -2.28
CA LEU A 119 8.32 0.43 -2.11
C LEU A 119 9.02 1.21 -0.99
N LEU A 120 9.43 0.56 0.09
CA LEU A 120 10.26 1.20 1.13
C LEU A 120 11.60 1.67 0.56
N ASP A 121 12.26 0.85 -0.27
CA ASP A 121 13.49 1.26 -0.96
C ASP A 121 13.22 2.45 -1.90
N ALA A 122 12.09 2.44 -2.62
CA ALA A 122 11.75 3.49 -3.58
C ALA A 122 11.51 4.86 -2.91
N ILE A 123 11.12 4.90 -1.63
CA ILE A 123 10.96 6.14 -0.87
C ILE A 123 12.19 6.47 0.00
N ALA A 124 13.16 5.57 0.10
CA ALA A 124 14.37 5.80 0.90
C ALA A 124 15.10 7.04 0.41
N GLY A 125 15.42 7.95 1.34
CA GLY A 125 16.10 9.21 1.03
C GLY A 125 15.23 10.31 0.42
N ALA A 126 13.92 10.11 0.27
CA ALA A 126 13.02 11.17 -0.16
C ALA A 126 12.87 12.23 0.95
N ASN A 127 13.30 13.46 0.66
CA ASN A 127 13.36 14.54 1.65
C ASN A 127 11.99 15.05 2.10
N ASN A 128 10.95 14.78 1.34
CA ASN A 128 9.58 15.22 1.61
C ASN A 128 8.72 14.14 2.30
N ILE A 129 9.28 12.96 2.62
CA ILE A 129 8.57 11.85 3.26
C ILE A 129 9.20 11.54 4.61
N SER A 130 8.38 11.54 5.65
CA SER A 130 8.72 11.09 6.99
C SER A 130 8.01 9.77 7.30
N LEU A 131 8.76 8.69 7.51
CA LEU A 131 8.22 7.41 7.95
C LEU A 131 8.28 7.33 9.47
N LEU A 132 7.12 7.38 10.10
CA LEU A 132 6.95 7.27 11.55
C LEU A 132 6.63 5.82 11.91
N THR A 133 7.64 5.10 12.39
CA THR A 133 7.52 3.68 12.78
C THR A 133 8.51 3.35 13.92
N PRO A 134 8.09 2.59 14.93
CA PRO A 134 6.72 2.18 15.21
C PRO A 134 5.85 3.36 15.66
N ALA A 135 4.66 3.52 15.06
CA ALA A 135 3.72 4.54 15.45
C ALA A 135 2.27 4.07 15.19
N ARG A 136 1.37 4.41 16.09
CA ARG A 136 -0.06 4.08 15.98
C ARG A 136 -0.92 5.30 16.20
N ALA A 137 -1.99 5.39 15.43
CA ALA A 137 -2.99 6.45 15.56
C ALA A 137 -3.86 6.21 16.82
N ALA A 138 -4.07 7.25 17.62
CA ALA A 138 -4.88 7.23 18.83
C ALA A 138 -6.22 7.97 18.67
N SER A 139 -6.20 9.14 18.02
CA SER A 139 -7.43 9.87 17.71
C SER A 139 -7.29 10.69 16.44
N LEU A 140 -8.40 10.88 15.73
CA LEU A 140 -8.50 11.67 14.52
C LEU A 140 -9.62 12.70 14.68
N GLN A 141 -9.31 13.96 14.47
CA GLN A 141 -10.28 15.04 14.35
C GLN A 141 -10.16 15.64 12.96
N SER A 142 -11.27 15.77 12.26
CA SER A 142 -11.30 16.36 10.91
C SER A 142 -12.28 17.53 10.86
N SER A 143 -11.93 18.53 10.04
CA SER A 143 -12.74 19.71 9.79
C SER A 143 -12.53 20.20 8.35
N ALA A 144 -13.27 21.21 7.93
CA ALA A 144 -13.05 21.85 6.63
C ALA A 144 -11.65 22.49 6.50
N ALA A 145 -10.97 22.80 7.61
CA ALA A 145 -9.64 23.40 7.62
C ALA A 145 -8.50 22.37 7.56
N GLY A 146 -8.78 21.08 7.73
CA GLY A 146 -7.80 20.00 7.76
C GLY A 146 -8.09 18.99 8.87
N ALA A 147 -7.09 18.21 9.22
CA ALA A 147 -7.20 17.15 10.19
C ALA A 147 -6.06 17.20 11.22
N LEU A 148 -6.36 16.75 12.44
CA LEU A 148 -5.40 16.53 13.52
C LEU A 148 -5.41 15.05 13.88
N LEU A 149 -4.27 14.39 13.70
CA LEU A 149 -4.04 13.01 14.08
C LEU A 149 -3.14 12.97 15.30
N LEU A 150 -3.62 12.39 16.41
CA LEU A 150 -2.80 12.11 17.58
C LEU A 150 -2.29 10.68 17.51
N LEU A 151 -1.04 10.47 17.89
CA LEU A 151 -0.41 9.16 18.00
C LEU A 151 -0.41 8.70 19.46
N GLU A 152 -0.33 7.37 19.69
CA GLU A 152 -0.30 6.76 21.02
C GLU A 152 0.92 7.22 21.85
N ASP A 153 2.01 7.60 21.20
CA ASP A 153 3.23 8.08 21.86
C ASP A 153 3.23 9.58 22.20
N GLY A 154 2.10 10.26 21.97
CA GLY A 154 1.90 11.68 22.30
C GLY A 154 2.34 12.65 21.19
N ARG A 155 2.86 12.19 20.04
CA ARG A 155 3.07 13.05 18.86
C ARG A 155 1.74 13.45 18.25
N ALA A 156 1.70 14.61 17.62
CA ALA A 156 0.53 15.13 16.91
C ALA A 156 0.91 15.52 15.47
N LEU A 157 0.08 15.14 14.51
CA LEU A 157 0.23 15.51 13.11
C LEU A 157 -0.95 16.37 12.69
N SER A 158 -0.67 17.60 12.26
CA SER A 158 -1.66 18.46 11.60
C SER A 158 -1.49 18.33 10.09
N ALA A 159 -2.55 18.00 9.38
CA ALA A 159 -2.50 17.73 7.95
C ALA A 159 -3.68 18.36 7.19
N ARG A 160 -3.46 18.66 5.92
CA ARG A 160 -4.54 19.06 5.00
C ARG A 160 -5.40 17.87 4.61
N VAL A 161 -4.76 16.69 4.47
CA VAL A 161 -5.42 15.45 4.09
C VAL A 161 -4.88 14.29 4.93
N VAL A 162 -5.78 13.42 5.38
CA VAL A 162 -5.44 12.12 5.98
C VAL A 162 -5.93 11.01 5.05
N VAL A 163 -5.03 10.12 4.66
CA VAL A 163 -5.32 8.97 3.80
C VAL A 163 -5.38 7.71 4.63
N ALA A 164 -6.52 7.02 4.57
CA ALA A 164 -6.71 5.72 5.18
C ALA A 164 -6.15 4.63 4.27
N ALA A 165 -4.97 4.10 4.61
CA ALA A 165 -4.32 2.97 3.94
C ALA A 165 -4.04 1.81 4.92
N ASP A 166 -4.81 1.75 6.02
CA ASP A 166 -4.67 0.86 7.18
C ASP A 166 -5.44 -0.46 7.05
N GLY A 167 -5.80 -0.84 5.81
CA GLY A 167 -6.30 -2.16 5.47
C GLY A 167 -7.81 -2.37 5.64
N ALA A 168 -8.24 -3.63 5.52
CA ALA A 168 -9.66 -4.02 5.49
C ALA A 168 -10.42 -3.62 6.78
N HIS A 169 -9.75 -3.67 7.92
CA HIS A 169 -10.30 -3.26 9.21
C HIS A 169 -9.96 -1.82 9.59
N SER A 170 -9.85 -0.94 8.59
CA SER A 170 -9.42 0.45 8.74
C SER A 170 -9.98 1.12 10.00
N TRP A 171 -9.06 1.57 10.86
CA TRP A 171 -9.37 2.36 12.03
C TRP A 171 -9.77 3.79 11.59
N VAL A 172 -9.05 4.36 10.60
CA VAL A 172 -9.34 5.70 10.07
C VAL A 172 -10.76 5.79 9.51
N ARG A 173 -11.19 4.76 8.75
CA ARG A 173 -12.56 4.69 8.23
C ARG A 173 -13.60 4.80 9.34
N ARG A 174 -13.39 4.07 10.47
CA ARG A 174 -14.30 4.12 11.62
C ARG A 174 -14.29 5.48 12.30
N GLN A 175 -13.11 6.12 12.43
CA GLN A 175 -13.01 7.46 13.02
C GLN A 175 -13.66 8.56 12.17
N ALA A 176 -13.72 8.34 10.86
CA ALA A 176 -14.34 9.25 9.91
C ALA A 176 -15.83 8.96 9.66
N ASP A 177 -16.43 8.02 10.41
CA ASP A 177 -17.82 7.59 10.28
C ASP A 177 -18.21 7.17 8.84
N ILE A 178 -17.25 6.63 8.09
CA ILE A 178 -17.49 6.12 6.74
C ILE A 178 -18.10 4.71 6.85
N PRO A 179 -19.34 4.51 6.39
CA PRO A 179 -20.05 3.24 6.54
C PRO A 179 -19.42 2.13 5.72
N LEU A 180 -19.69 0.88 6.09
CA LEU A 180 -19.35 -0.32 5.34
C LEU A 180 -20.62 -1.08 5.01
N THR A 181 -20.78 -1.44 3.75
CA THR A 181 -21.78 -2.41 3.32
C THR A 181 -21.09 -3.76 3.11
N SER A 182 -21.56 -4.80 3.77
CA SER A 182 -21.03 -6.17 3.64
C SER A 182 -22.17 -7.16 3.50
N TRP A 183 -21.91 -8.23 2.77
CA TRP A 183 -22.80 -9.41 2.68
C TRP A 183 -21.91 -10.64 2.61
N ASP A 184 -22.41 -11.74 3.17
CA ASP A 184 -21.76 -13.05 3.08
C ASP A 184 -22.24 -13.76 1.81
N TYR A 185 -21.35 -14.50 1.17
CA TYR A 185 -21.65 -15.34 -0.02
C TYR A 185 -21.84 -16.80 0.40
#